data_f4388a6c311d9415f39476c8a97a90cc
#
_entry.id   f4388a6c311d9415f39476c8a97a90cc
#
_cell.length_a   1.000
_cell.length_b   1.000
_cell.length_c   1.000
_cell.angle_alpha   90.00
_cell.angle_beta   90.00
_cell.angle_gamma   90.00
#
_symmetry.space_group_name_H-M   'P 1'
#
loop_
_entity.id
_entity.type
_entity.pdbx_description
1 polymer ?
#
loop_
_entity_poly.entity_id
_entity_poly.type
_entity_poly.pdbx_seq_one_letter_code
_entity_poly.pdbx_strand_id
1 'polypeptide(L)'
;MRVVILQPSYIPWRGFFHQIALADVFVFYDDVKYDKNGWRNRNRIKTPQGPQWLTIPVLNKGVESQHTPIHEIRINDQTDWAKKHWNALQTNYARAPFFDAYASQLSAFYLSRPTYLTDLTIPQTIALARLLGITHTRFLRSSQLTGLSGVKTDRLLSILTQLGATHYLSGPSARDYLEEDKLRQAGIALEYMQYSYPPYPQIGRAHV
;
A
#
# COMPACT_ATOMS: atom_id res chain seq x y z
N MET A 1 -4.16 14.35 16.36
CA MET A 1 -4.50 13.54 15.19
C MET A 1 -3.23 12.87 14.67
N ARG A 2 -3.24 11.54 14.57
CA ARG A 2 -2.12 10.74 14.05
C ARG A 2 -2.31 10.48 12.56
N VAL A 3 -1.32 10.85 11.75
CA VAL A 3 -1.35 10.68 10.30
C VAL A 3 -0.25 9.70 9.88
N VAL A 4 -0.59 8.84 8.91
CA VAL A 4 0.35 7.98 8.18
C VAL A 4 0.33 8.35 6.72
N ILE A 5 1.49 8.44 6.07
CA ILE A 5 1.63 8.73 4.64
C ILE A 5 2.47 7.63 4.02
N LEU A 6 1.86 6.79 3.18
CA LEU A 6 2.53 5.69 2.49
C LEU A 6 2.09 5.59 1.03
N GLN A 7 3.02 5.20 0.18
CA GLN A 7 2.71 4.90 -1.22
C GLN A 7 1.78 3.68 -1.31
N PRO A 8 0.77 3.68 -2.20
CA PRO A 8 -0.08 2.51 -2.42
C PRO A 8 0.75 1.30 -2.86
N SER A 9 0.37 0.12 -2.40
CA SER A 9 1.08 -1.13 -2.68
C SER A 9 0.09 -2.24 -3.02
N TYR A 10 0.49 -3.18 -3.88
CA TYR A 10 -0.33 -4.33 -4.25
C TYR A 10 -0.26 -5.41 -3.16
N ILE A 11 -1.41 -5.84 -2.65
CA ILE A 11 -1.55 -6.80 -1.54
C ILE A 11 -0.56 -6.46 -0.40
N PRO A 12 -0.74 -5.33 0.31
CA PRO A 12 0.25 -4.89 1.28
C PRO A 12 0.48 -5.92 2.39
N TRP A 13 1.68 -5.92 2.94
CA TRP A 13 2.04 -6.79 4.05
C TRP A 13 1.40 -6.34 5.39
N ARG A 14 1.39 -7.22 6.38
CA ARG A 14 0.73 -6.97 7.68
C ARG A 14 1.15 -5.66 8.36
N GLY A 15 2.41 -5.24 8.25
CA GLY A 15 2.88 -4.00 8.84
C GLY A 15 2.29 -2.74 8.21
N PHE A 16 1.88 -2.80 6.95
CA PHE A 16 1.13 -1.75 6.30
C PHE A 16 -0.26 -1.57 6.95
N PHE A 17 -0.96 -2.67 7.18
CA PHE A 17 -2.26 -2.65 7.88
C PHE A 17 -2.13 -2.26 9.35
N HIS A 18 -1.01 -2.61 10.01
CA HIS A 18 -0.75 -2.15 11.37
C HIS A 18 -0.62 -0.61 11.42
N GLN A 19 0.06 0.01 10.47
CA GLN A 19 0.09 1.47 10.36
C GLN A 19 -1.29 2.07 10.10
N ILE A 20 -2.11 1.45 9.23
CA ILE A 20 -3.51 1.87 9.02
C ILE A 20 -4.28 1.82 10.33
N ALA A 21 -4.16 0.74 11.10
CA ALA A 21 -4.87 0.55 12.36
C ALA A 21 -4.49 1.55 13.45
N LEU A 22 -3.29 2.12 13.39
CA LEU A 22 -2.83 3.13 14.34
C LEU A 22 -3.13 4.57 13.90
N ALA A 23 -3.58 4.79 12.68
CA ALA A 23 -3.79 6.10 12.10
C ALA A 23 -5.23 6.60 12.28
N ASP A 24 -5.40 7.88 12.63
CA ASP A 24 -6.67 8.58 12.46
C ASP A 24 -6.92 8.88 10.98
N VAL A 25 -5.84 9.26 10.26
CA VAL A 25 -5.85 9.53 8.82
C VAL A 25 -4.70 8.79 8.15
N PHE A 26 -5.03 8.01 7.12
CA PHE A 26 -4.06 7.36 6.25
C PHE A 26 -4.08 7.98 4.87
N VAL A 27 -2.96 8.53 4.43
CA VAL A 27 -2.79 9.16 3.12
C VAL A 27 -2.05 8.21 2.19
N PHE A 28 -2.70 7.80 1.12
CA PHE A 28 -2.03 7.15 0.01
C PHE A 28 -1.19 8.19 -0.75
N TYR A 29 0.13 8.08 -0.66
CA TYR A 29 1.09 8.99 -1.30
C TYR A 29 1.28 8.59 -2.76
N ASP A 30 0.32 8.94 -3.60
CA ASP A 30 0.18 8.43 -4.97
C ASP A 30 0.57 9.44 -6.06
N ASP A 31 0.87 10.68 -5.70
CA ASP A 31 1.34 11.75 -6.59
C ASP A 31 2.87 11.83 -6.71
N VAL A 32 3.59 10.85 -6.19
CA VAL A 32 5.05 10.73 -6.30
C VAL A 32 5.45 9.78 -7.40
N LYS A 33 6.71 9.90 -7.84
CA LYS A 33 7.28 9.06 -8.91
C LYS A 33 7.09 7.56 -8.62
N TYR A 34 6.62 6.83 -9.64
CA TYR A 34 6.56 5.37 -9.61
C TYR A 34 7.95 4.74 -9.60
N ASP A 35 8.17 3.78 -8.71
CA ASP A 35 9.38 2.96 -8.64
C ASP A 35 9.15 1.59 -9.28
N LYS A 36 9.82 1.29 -10.38
CA LYS A 36 9.63 0.06 -11.18
C LYS A 36 9.86 -1.24 -10.42
N ASN A 37 10.77 -1.26 -9.46
CA ASN A 37 11.15 -2.45 -8.72
C ASN A 37 10.57 -2.50 -7.30
N GLY A 38 9.72 -1.54 -6.95
CA GLY A 38 9.07 -1.46 -5.66
C GLY A 38 7.85 -2.38 -5.52
N TRP A 39 7.15 -2.21 -4.43
CA TRP A 39 5.97 -3.01 -4.06
C TRP A 39 4.65 -2.45 -4.65
N ARG A 40 4.73 -1.46 -5.57
CA ARG A 40 3.54 -0.76 -6.11
C ARG A 40 2.63 -1.71 -6.87
N ASN A 41 3.22 -2.49 -7.80
CA ASN A 41 2.49 -3.37 -8.71
C ASN A 41 2.77 -4.86 -8.48
N ARG A 42 3.49 -5.24 -7.43
CA ARG A 42 3.84 -6.65 -7.18
C ARG A 42 3.95 -6.97 -5.71
N ASN A 43 3.70 -8.23 -5.39
CA ASN A 43 3.99 -8.80 -4.08
C ASN A 43 4.19 -10.31 -4.19
N ARG A 44 4.55 -10.96 -3.09
CA ARG A 44 4.75 -12.39 -3.01
C ARG A 44 3.62 -13.06 -2.24
N ILE A 45 3.19 -14.20 -2.73
CA ILE A 45 2.32 -15.11 -2.01
C ILE A 45 3.11 -16.34 -1.58
N LYS A 46 2.65 -17.01 -0.53
CA LYS A 46 3.21 -18.27 -0.09
C LYS A 46 2.64 -19.42 -0.91
N THR A 47 3.51 -20.32 -1.36
CA THR A 47 3.14 -21.54 -2.03
C THR A 47 3.86 -22.74 -1.40
N PRO A 48 3.47 -24.00 -1.68
CA PRO A 48 4.21 -25.17 -1.22
C PRO A 48 5.67 -25.23 -1.71
N GLN A 49 5.96 -24.57 -2.84
CA GLN A 49 7.31 -24.51 -3.45
C GLN A 49 8.12 -23.30 -3.00
N GLY A 50 7.57 -22.46 -2.11
CA GLY A 50 8.20 -21.23 -1.63
C GLY A 50 7.46 -19.97 -2.08
N PRO A 51 8.04 -18.78 -1.86
CA PRO A 51 7.42 -17.52 -2.24
C PRO A 51 7.29 -17.36 -3.76
N GLN A 52 6.08 -17.05 -4.24
CA GLN A 52 5.79 -16.78 -5.65
C GLN A 52 5.43 -15.30 -5.84
N TRP A 53 6.04 -14.66 -6.84
CA TRP A 53 5.71 -13.31 -7.22
C TRP A 53 4.38 -13.25 -8.00
N LEU A 54 3.54 -12.31 -7.60
CA LEU A 54 2.40 -11.83 -8.37
C LEU A 54 2.71 -10.39 -8.81
N THR A 55 2.80 -10.18 -10.11
CA THR A 55 3.13 -8.86 -10.67
C THR A 55 2.05 -8.41 -11.63
N ILE A 56 1.41 -7.30 -11.34
CA ILE A 56 0.49 -6.61 -12.25
C ILE A 56 1.34 -5.99 -13.35
N PRO A 57 1.13 -6.35 -14.63
CA PRO A 57 1.85 -5.73 -15.72
C PRO A 57 1.39 -4.28 -15.88
N VAL A 58 2.35 -3.37 -16.06
CA VAL A 58 2.07 -1.95 -16.29
C VAL A 58 2.71 -1.47 -17.59
N LEU A 59 2.13 -0.43 -18.20
CA LEU A 59 2.66 0.17 -19.40
C LEU A 59 3.90 1.00 -19.04
N ASN A 60 5.08 0.47 -19.34
CA ASN A 60 6.38 1.05 -18.94
C ASN A 60 6.99 2.01 -19.94
N LYS A 61 6.46 2.11 -21.16
CA LYS A 61 7.08 2.92 -22.22
C LYS A 61 7.08 4.40 -21.82
N GLY A 62 8.26 4.97 -21.58
CA GLY A 62 8.45 6.35 -21.17
C GLY A 62 8.23 6.67 -19.67
N VAL A 63 7.74 5.73 -18.87
CA VAL A 63 7.38 5.97 -17.46
C VAL A 63 8.57 6.42 -16.61
N GLU A 64 9.74 5.82 -16.80
CA GLU A 64 10.93 6.18 -16.01
C GLU A 64 11.54 7.53 -16.41
N SER A 65 11.53 7.84 -17.69
CA SER A 65 12.08 9.10 -18.22
C SER A 65 11.18 10.30 -17.92
N GLN A 66 9.86 10.06 -17.78
CA GLN A 66 8.86 11.13 -17.59
C GLN A 66 8.53 11.41 -16.13
N HIS A 67 9.17 10.73 -15.16
CA HIS A 67 8.86 10.88 -13.73
C HIS A 67 7.37 10.65 -13.41
N THR A 68 6.72 9.74 -14.13
CA THR A 68 5.28 9.47 -14.04
C THR A 68 4.86 9.16 -12.59
N PRO A 69 3.88 9.87 -12.03
CA PRO A 69 3.40 9.60 -10.68
C PRO A 69 2.61 8.29 -10.61
N ILE A 70 2.53 7.71 -9.42
CA ILE A 70 1.91 6.39 -9.21
C ILE A 70 0.46 6.36 -9.68
N HIS A 71 -0.29 7.44 -9.47
CA HIS A 71 -1.72 7.49 -9.84
C HIS A 71 -1.97 7.53 -11.35
N GLU A 72 -0.96 7.83 -12.16
CA GLU A 72 -1.05 7.83 -13.63
C GLU A 72 -0.57 6.53 -14.27
N ILE A 73 -0.08 5.58 -13.47
CA ILE A 73 0.42 4.29 -13.97
C ILE A 73 -0.75 3.45 -14.49
N ARG A 74 -0.72 3.11 -15.77
CA ARG A 74 -1.74 2.29 -16.43
C ARG A 74 -1.37 0.81 -16.38
N ILE A 75 -2.36 -0.01 -16.10
CA ILE A 75 -2.24 -1.47 -16.20
C ILE A 75 -2.17 -1.88 -17.67
N ASN A 76 -1.32 -2.85 -17.97
CA ASN A 76 -1.25 -3.46 -19.30
C ASN A 76 -2.18 -4.70 -19.33
N ASP A 77 -3.36 -4.53 -19.92
CA ASP A 77 -4.37 -5.58 -20.02
C ASP A 77 -4.17 -6.55 -21.21
N GLN A 78 -3.06 -6.43 -21.95
CA GLN A 78 -2.75 -7.37 -23.04
C GLN A 78 -2.48 -8.80 -22.54
N THR A 79 -2.27 -8.97 -21.25
CA THR A 79 -2.08 -10.28 -20.61
C THR A 79 -3.21 -10.57 -19.64
N ASP A 80 -3.59 -11.84 -19.50
CA ASP A 80 -4.62 -12.25 -18.54
C ASP A 80 -4.07 -12.37 -17.10
N TRP A 81 -3.42 -11.29 -16.64
CA TRP A 81 -2.76 -11.23 -15.34
C TRP A 81 -3.76 -11.43 -14.18
N ALA A 82 -4.95 -10.85 -14.30
CA ALA A 82 -5.96 -10.88 -13.25
C ALA A 82 -6.43 -12.32 -12.98
N LYS A 83 -6.75 -13.08 -14.04
CA LYS A 83 -7.10 -14.51 -13.93
C LYS A 83 -5.92 -15.33 -13.38
N LYS A 84 -4.69 -15.08 -13.85
CA LYS A 84 -3.50 -15.78 -13.33
C LYS A 84 -3.31 -15.54 -11.83
N HIS A 85 -3.46 -14.28 -11.37
CA HIS A 85 -3.33 -13.95 -9.95
C HIS A 85 -4.43 -14.59 -9.11
N TRP A 86 -5.68 -14.51 -9.58
CA TRP A 86 -6.80 -15.14 -8.87
C TRP A 86 -6.63 -16.66 -8.78
N ASN A 87 -6.29 -17.32 -9.88
CA ASN A 87 -6.01 -18.75 -9.88
C ASN A 87 -4.86 -19.12 -8.94
N ALA A 88 -3.79 -18.31 -8.88
CA ALA A 88 -2.71 -18.54 -7.95
C ALA A 88 -3.16 -18.44 -6.49
N LEU A 89 -3.99 -17.47 -6.15
CA LEU A 89 -4.57 -17.34 -4.83
C LEU A 89 -5.48 -18.53 -4.48
N GLN A 90 -6.39 -18.91 -5.37
CA GLN A 90 -7.26 -20.08 -5.16
C GLN A 90 -6.45 -21.36 -4.96
N THR A 91 -5.50 -21.64 -5.85
CA THR A 91 -4.70 -22.87 -5.79
C THR A 91 -3.93 -22.98 -4.47
N ASN A 92 -3.39 -21.87 -3.97
CA ASN A 92 -2.51 -21.90 -2.82
C ASN A 92 -3.23 -21.68 -1.47
N TYR A 93 -4.43 -21.05 -1.48
CA TYR A 93 -5.12 -20.67 -0.24
C TYR A 93 -6.53 -21.27 -0.07
N ALA A 94 -7.07 -22.04 -1.05
CA ALA A 94 -8.41 -22.63 -0.94
C ALA A 94 -8.59 -23.52 0.32
N ARG A 95 -7.49 -24.08 0.86
CA ARG A 95 -7.52 -24.88 2.08
C ARG A 95 -7.33 -24.07 3.37
N ALA A 96 -7.18 -22.74 3.27
CA ALA A 96 -7.09 -21.89 4.45
C ALA A 96 -8.47 -21.83 5.15
N PRO A 97 -8.53 -21.91 6.49
CA PRO A 97 -9.79 -21.99 7.23
C PRO A 97 -10.80 -20.87 6.92
N PHE A 98 -10.33 -19.70 6.51
CA PHE A 98 -11.16 -18.52 6.24
C PHE A 98 -11.21 -18.13 4.76
N PHE A 99 -10.65 -18.94 3.84
CA PHE A 99 -10.59 -18.57 2.42
C PHE A 99 -11.98 -18.32 1.83
N ASP A 100 -12.93 -19.23 2.07
CA ASP A 100 -14.28 -19.15 1.51
C ASP A 100 -15.03 -17.89 2.02
N ALA A 101 -14.78 -17.46 3.25
CA ALA A 101 -15.40 -16.26 3.82
C ALA A 101 -14.99 -14.98 3.07
N TYR A 102 -13.80 -14.96 2.45
CA TYR A 102 -13.24 -13.78 1.79
C TYR A 102 -13.11 -13.92 0.27
N ALA A 103 -13.28 -15.10 -0.28
CA ALA A 103 -13.01 -15.42 -1.68
C ALA A 103 -13.81 -14.55 -2.65
N SER A 104 -15.10 -14.30 -2.40
CA SER A 104 -15.93 -13.48 -3.26
C SER A 104 -15.48 -12.02 -3.31
N GLN A 105 -15.12 -11.43 -2.17
CA GLN A 105 -14.64 -10.06 -2.10
C GLN A 105 -13.25 -9.92 -2.74
N LEU A 106 -12.37 -10.91 -2.56
CA LEU A 106 -11.05 -10.92 -3.19
C LEU A 106 -11.14 -11.08 -4.70
N SER A 107 -12.01 -11.99 -5.20
CA SER A 107 -12.17 -12.19 -6.64
C SER A 107 -12.71 -10.97 -7.37
N ALA A 108 -13.57 -10.18 -6.73
CA ALA A 108 -14.15 -8.97 -7.30
C ALA A 108 -13.08 -7.97 -7.77
N PHE A 109 -11.93 -7.86 -7.07
CA PHE A 109 -10.83 -6.99 -7.49
C PHE A 109 -10.21 -7.42 -8.81
N TYR A 110 -10.14 -8.73 -9.09
CA TYR A 110 -9.58 -9.27 -10.32
C TYR A 110 -10.56 -9.25 -11.50
N LEU A 111 -11.85 -9.12 -11.21
CA LEU A 111 -12.90 -8.98 -12.23
C LEU A 111 -13.11 -7.52 -12.68
N SER A 112 -12.73 -6.54 -11.85
CA SER A 112 -13.01 -5.12 -12.10
C SER A 112 -12.22 -4.50 -13.26
N ARG A 113 -11.08 -5.08 -13.65
CA ARG A 113 -10.18 -4.63 -14.75
C ARG A 113 -9.98 -3.11 -14.79
N PRO A 114 -9.45 -2.48 -13.74
CA PRO A 114 -9.27 -1.03 -13.73
C PRO A 114 -8.16 -0.59 -14.70
N THR A 115 -8.27 0.63 -15.20
CA THR A 115 -7.27 1.20 -16.12
C THR A 115 -5.98 1.60 -15.39
N TYR A 116 -6.11 2.19 -14.20
CA TYR A 116 -4.96 2.66 -13.43
C TYR A 116 -4.62 1.72 -12.28
N LEU A 117 -3.33 1.63 -11.98
CA LEU A 117 -2.83 0.78 -10.90
C LEU A 117 -3.44 1.15 -9.54
N THR A 118 -3.59 2.44 -9.27
CA THR A 118 -4.15 2.95 -8.02
C THR A 118 -5.64 2.63 -7.87
N ASP A 119 -6.38 2.48 -8.97
CA ASP A 119 -7.80 2.13 -8.95
C ASP A 119 -8.04 0.67 -8.57
N LEU A 120 -6.99 -0.14 -8.57
CA LEU A 120 -6.99 -1.47 -7.97
C LEU A 120 -6.44 -1.45 -6.55
N THR A 121 -5.22 -0.94 -6.38
CA THR A 121 -4.44 -1.13 -5.14
C THR A 121 -5.02 -0.37 -3.96
N ILE A 122 -5.59 0.82 -4.17
CA ILE A 122 -6.20 1.63 -3.10
C ILE A 122 -7.53 1.03 -2.63
N PRO A 123 -8.53 0.78 -3.50
CA PRO A 123 -9.78 0.14 -3.07
C PRO A 123 -9.56 -1.25 -2.44
N GLN A 124 -8.63 -2.05 -2.98
CA GLN A 124 -8.26 -3.34 -2.41
C GLN A 124 -7.71 -3.18 -0.99
N THR A 125 -6.79 -2.24 -0.77
CA THR A 125 -6.22 -1.99 0.56
C THR A 125 -7.28 -1.54 1.55
N ILE A 126 -8.19 -0.62 1.15
CA ILE A 126 -9.28 -0.14 2.01
C ILE A 126 -10.24 -1.27 2.38
N ALA A 127 -10.63 -2.09 1.40
CA ALA A 127 -11.52 -3.22 1.66
C ALA A 127 -10.87 -4.26 2.58
N LEU A 128 -9.60 -4.60 2.36
CA LEU A 128 -8.85 -5.50 3.25
C LEU A 128 -8.72 -4.93 4.67
N ALA A 129 -8.47 -3.63 4.81
CA ALA A 129 -8.44 -2.98 6.12
C ALA A 129 -9.77 -3.12 6.86
N ARG A 130 -10.90 -2.93 6.16
CA ARG A 130 -12.25 -3.11 6.73
C ARG A 130 -12.52 -4.55 7.12
N LEU A 131 -12.11 -5.52 6.29
CA LEU A 131 -12.21 -6.96 6.59
C LEU A 131 -11.38 -7.36 7.82
N LEU A 132 -10.28 -6.65 8.07
CA LEU A 132 -9.46 -6.79 9.28
C LEU A 132 -10.04 -6.03 10.50
N GLY A 133 -11.23 -5.44 10.39
CA GLY A 133 -11.88 -4.71 11.48
C GLY A 133 -11.38 -3.27 11.67
N ILE A 134 -10.58 -2.74 10.76
CA ILE A 134 -10.08 -1.36 10.83
C ILE A 134 -11.13 -0.42 10.22
N THR A 135 -11.98 0.17 11.05
CA THR A 135 -13.13 0.97 10.60
C THR A 135 -13.02 2.46 10.91
N HIS A 136 -12.14 2.85 11.83
CA HIS A 136 -11.98 4.22 12.31
C HIS A 136 -11.10 5.11 11.44
N THR A 137 -10.19 4.51 10.67
CA THR A 137 -9.21 5.25 9.87
C THR A 137 -9.87 5.93 8.66
N ARG A 138 -9.65 7.23 8.51
CA ARG A 138 -10.02 7.98 7.31
C ARG A 138 -8.94 7.85 6.26
N PHE A 139 -9.33 7.51 5.02
CA PHE A 139 -8.43 7.35 3.89
C PHE A 139 -8.49 8.57 2.97
N LEU A 140 -7.32 9.05 2.54
CA LEU A 140 -7.14 10.13 1.58
C LEU A 140 -6.11 9.74 0.53
N ARG A 141 -6.11 10.45 -0.60
CA ARG A 141 -5.06 10.35 -1.63
C ARG A 141 -4.33 11.68 -1.70
N SER A 142 -3.01 11.68 -1.75
CA SER A 142 -2.23 12.92 -1.88
C SER A 142 -2.48 13.62 -3.22
N SER A 143 -2.77 12.87 -4.28
CA SER A 143 -3.17 13.42 -5.59
C SER A 143 -4.48 14.21 -5.58
N GLN A 144 -5.31 14.07 -4.54
CA GLN A 144 -6.57 14.80 -4.38
C GLN A 144 -6.45 16.01 -3.45
N LEU A 145 -5.30 16.20 -2.81
CA LEU A 145 -5.03 17.37 -1.98
C LEU A 145 -4.48 18.50 -2.85
N THR A 146 -5.04 19.68 -2.72
CA THR A 146 -4.63 20.88 -3.46
C THR A 146 -3.68 21.75 -2.64
N GLY A 147 -2.85 22.57 -3.33
CA GLY A 147 -1.96 23.53 -2.64
C GLY A 147 -0.75 22.90 -1.95
N LEU A 148 -0.48 21.61 -2.17
CA LEU A 148 0.70 20.96 -1.63
C LEU A 148 1.99 21.49 -2.27
N SER A 149 3.01 21.75 -1.47
CA SER A 149 4.30 22.29 -1.90
C SER A 149 5.49 21.49 -1.38
N GLY A 150 6.69 21.82 -1.87
CA GLY A 150 7.94 21.20 -1.43
C GLY A 150 8.21 19.81 -2.01
N VAL A 151 9.35 19.27 -1.64
CA VAL A 151 9.83 17.92 -2.00
C VAL A 151 10.34 17.20 -0.76
N LYS A 152 10.41 15.87 -0.79
CA LYS A 152 10.91 15.05 0.35
C LYS A 152 10.17 15.40 1.65
N THR A 153 10.90 15.78 2.72
CA THR A 153 10.33 16.13 4.03
C THR A 153 9.39 17.33 3.95
N ASP A 154 9.71 18.35 3.15
CA ASP A 154 8.85 19.54 3.00
C ASP A 154 7.50 19.18 2.38
N ARG A 155 7.45 18.22 1.45
CA ARG A 155 6.21 17.72 0.87
C ARG A 155 5.36 16.99 1.90
N LEU A 156 5.99 16.14 2.71
CA LEU A 156 5.30 15.44 3.82
C LEU A 156 4.77 16.45 4.83
N LEU A 157 5.58 17.44 5.19
CA LEU A 157 5.21 18.50 6.12
C LEU A 157 4.02 19.32 5.59
N SER A 158 4.01 19.63 4.29
CA SER A 158 2.86 20.30 3.66
C SER A 158 1.56 19.51 3.81
N ILE A 159 1.59 18.19 3.58
CA ILE A 159 0.44 17.30 3.80
C ILE A 159 0.03 17.29 5.28
N LEU A 160 0.97 17.08 6.18
CA LEU A 160 0.72 16.97 7.62
C LEU A 160 0.12 18.24 8.19
N THR A 161 0.65 19.42 7.82
CA THR A 161 0.17 20.72 8.24
C THR A 161 -1.24 20.99 7.71
N GLN A 162 -1.49 20.73 6.43
CA GLN A 162 -2.81 20.90 5.83
C GLN A 162 -3.88 20.04 6.51
N LEU A 163 -3.51 18.85 6.97
CA LEU A 163 -4.42 17.96 7.68
C LEU A 163 -4.57 18.30 9.17
N GLY A 164 -3.76 19.19 9.72
CA GLY A 164 -3.72 19.48 11.14
C GLY A 164 -3.17 18.33 11.99
N ALA A 165 -2.17 17.61 11.45
CA ALA A 165 -1.54 16.51 12.15
C ALA A 165 -0.80 16.98 13.39
N THR A 166 -0.94 16.24 14.50
CA THR A 166 -0.13 16.42 15.71
C THR A 166 0.93 15.32 15.84
N HIS A 167 0.71 14.18 15.18
CA HIS A 167 1.63 13.04 15.19
C HIS A 167 1.79 12.50 13.76
N TYR A 168 3.02 12.24 13.36
CA TYR A 168 3.35 11.55 12.12
C TYR A 168 3.95 10.18 12.45
N LEU A 169 3.25 9.11 12.07
CA LEU A 169 3.73 7.74 12.23
C LEU A 169 4.33 7.26 10.92
N SER A 170 5.62 6.93 10.93
CA SER A 170 6.37 6.52 9.75
C SER A 170 7.03 5.15 9.91
N GLY A 171 7.41 4.54 8.80
CA GLY A 171 8.22 3.32 8.81
C GLY A 171 9.67 3.61 9.24
N PRO A 172 10.39 2.62 9.80
CA PRO A 172 11.75 2.83 10.31
C PRO A 172 12.76 3.25 9.22
N SER A 173 12.56 2.85 7.96
CA SER A 173 13.42 3.24 6.84
C SER A 173 13.37 4.75 6.54
N ALA A 174 12.39 5.46 7.06
CA ALA A 174 12.28 6.90 6.86
C ALA A 174 13.34 7.68 7.64
N ARG A 175 13.98 7.07 8.63
CA ARG A 175 15.10 7.68 9.39
C ARG A 175 16.25 8.10 8.50
N ASP A 176 16.44 7.42 7.37
CA ASP A 176 17.58 7.68 6.48
C ASP A 176 17.42 8.96 5.65
N TYR A 177 16.19 9.53 5.57
CA TYR A 177 15.93 10.68 4.71
C TYR A 177 15.01 11.75 5.31
N LEU A 178 14.37 11.50 6.46
CA LEU A 178 13.53 12.49 7.12
C LEU A 178 14.37 13.53 7.87
N GLU A 179 14.08 14.79 7.63
CA GLU A 179 14.62 15.93 8.40
C GLU A 179 13.71 16.13 9.63
N GLU A 180 14.00 15.39 10.72
CA GLU A 180 13.18 15.33 11.94
C GLU A 180 12.97 16.70 12.59
N ASP A 181 14.00 17.58 12.51
CA ASP A 181 13.95 18.93 13.06
C ASP A 181 12.85 19.79 12.44
N LYS A 182 12.58 19.61 11.16
CA LYS A 182 11.49 20.33 10.48
C LYS A 182 10.11 19.95 11.05
N LEU A 183 9.89 18.67 11.33
CA LEU A 183 8.65 18.19 11.93
C LEU A 183 8.50 18.72 13.35
N ARG A 184 9.57 18.68 14.14
CA ARG A 184 9.57 19.22 15.51
C ARG A 184 9.29 20.71 15.54
N GLN A 185 9.91 21.51 14.65
CA GLN A 185 9.67 22.96 14.53
C GLN A 185 8.22 23.27 14.15
N ALA A 186 7.57 22.39 13.38
CA ALA A 186 6.15 22.48 13.04
C ALA A 186 5.21 21.97 14.15
N GLY A 187 5.74 21.55 15.29
CA GLY A 187 4.94 21.03 16.40
C GLY A 187 4.35 19.63 16.15
N ILE A 188 4.93 18.86 15.20
CA ILE A 188 4.46 17.52 14.85
C ILE A 188 5.40 16.49 15.49
N ALA A 189 4.86 15.65 16.38
CA ALA A 189 5.58 14.55 16.98
C ALA A 189 5.81 13.43 15.94
N LEU A 190 7.06 13.03 15.75
CA LEU A 190 7.43 11.93 14.86
C LEU A 190 7.56 10.64 15.66
N GLU A 191 6.86 9.61 15.20
CA GLU A 191 6.94 8.25 15.72
C GLU A 191 7.39 7.30 14.62
N TYR A 192 8.25 6.32 14.96
CA TYR A 192 8.63 5.26 14.04
C TYR A 192 8.03 3.94 14.46
N MET A 193 7.47 3.23 13.48
CA MET A 193 6.95 1.89 13.68
C MET A 193 8.02 0.94 14.22
N GLN A 194 7.63 0.14 15.18
CA GLN A 194 8.39 -1.04 15.63
C GLN A 194 7.61 -2.29 15.22
N TYR A 195 8.18 -3.06 14.30
CA TYR A 195 7.53 -4.25 13.79
C TYR A 195 8.04 -5.48 14.56
N SER A 196 7.24 -5.93 15.52
CA SER A 196 7.45 -7.19 16.19
C SER A 196 6.16 -8.00 16.17
N TYR A 197 6.15 -9.08 15.43
CA TYR A 197 4.95 -9.90 15.27
C TYR A 197 5.24 -11.35 15.65
N PRO A 198 4.35 -12.00 16.42
CA PRO A 198 4.48 -13.41 16.68
C PRO A 198 4.34 -14.20 15.36
N PRO A 199 5.05 -15.33 15.25
CA PRO A 199 4.81 -16.27 14.16
C PRO A 199 3.34 -16.73 14.20
N TYR A 200 2.74 -16.87 13.03
CA TYR A 200 1.39 -17.44 12.93
C TYR A 200 1.36 -18.58 11.90
N PRO A 201 0.48 -19.57 12.09
CA PRO A 201 0.35 -20.66 11.14
C PRO A 201 -0.06 -20.13 9.76
N GLN A 202 0.74 -20.45 8.75
CA GLN A 202 0.38 -20.25 7.34
C GLN A 202 0.32 -21.61 6.64
N ILE A 203 -0.41 -21.68 5.52
CA ILE A 203 -0.46 -22.87 4.70
C ILE A 203 0.95 -23.20 4.19
N GLY A 204 1.42 -24.44 4.42
CA GLY A 204 2.75 -24.90 4.04
C GLY A 204 3.86 -24.59 5.06
N ARG A 205 5.07 -25.10 4.81
CA ARG A 205 6.20 -25.10 5.77
C ARG A 205 7.04 -23.81 5.84
N ALA A 206 6.72 -22.76 5.11
CA ALA A 206 7.55 -21.56 5.13
C ALA A 206 7.06 -20.56 6.18
N HIS A 207 7.91 -20.19 7.12
CA HIS A 207 7.76 -18.99 7.92
C HIS A 207 8.20 -17.79 7.04
N VAL A 208 7.35 -16.78 6.88
CA VAL A 208 7.70 -15.50 6.25
C VAL A 208 7.83 -14.46 7.33
#